data_d9a8bf63ac2e14d42942db8c0e7ab2b2
#
_entry.id   d9a8bf63ac2e14d42942db8c0e7ab2b2
#
_cell.length_a   1.000
_cell.length_b   1.000
_cell.length_c   1.000
_cell.angle_alpha   90.00
_cell.angle_beta   90.00
_cell.angle_gamma   90.00
#
_symmetry.space_group_name_H-M   'P 1'
#
loop_
_entity.id
_entity.type
_entity.pdbx_description
1 polymer ?
#
loop_
_entity_poly.entity_id
_entity_poly.type
_entity_poly.pdbx_seq_one_letter_code
_entity_poly.pdbx_strand_id
1 'polypeptide(L)'
;MPLTPEQLVRPEILALKAYHVSDAEGMVKLDAMENPYRLPAELREGLAAALAAAEINRYPEPTGRRLRELLARTMDVPAGMDLLLGNGSDDLIQMVTFTLARPGATVMYVEPTFVMYRMNAIFSGMKAVGVPSREDFSLDREAFITAVREHKPALVFIAYPNNPTGVLFDAEDVAAIIRATDGVVVLDEAYHVFAQKSFMSRLPEFPNLVVMRTVSKLGLAGIRLGYLAARPEWVAEFNKVRQAYNVS
;
A
#
# COMPACT_ATOMS: atom_id res chain seq x y z
N MET A 1 -29.97 -6.50 -29.51
CA MET A 1 -28.75 -7.32 -29.36
C MET A 1 -28.11 -6.92 -28.05
N PRO A 2 -27.47 -7.83 -27.28
CA PRO A 2 -26.75 -7.45 -26.09
C PRO A 2 -25.56 -6.52 -26.44
N LEU A 3 -25.25 -5.60 -25.53
CA LEU A 3 -24.13 -4.67 -25.69
C LEU A 3 -22.78 -5.41 -25.63
N THR A 4 -21.80 -4.93 -26.37
CA THR A 4 -20.44 -5.49 -26.39
C THR A 4 -19.59 -4.91 -25.22
N PRO A 5 -18.46 -5.55 -24.85
CA PRO A 5 -17.54 -4.99 -23.86
C PRO A 5 -17.10 -3.55 -24.20
N GLU A 6 -16.83 -3.24 -25.45
CA GLU A 6 -16.41 -1.92 -25.92
C GLU A 6 -17.49 -0.83 -25.70
N GLN A 7 -18.76 -1.24 -25.64
CA GLN A 7 -19.89 -0.33 -25.39
C GLN A 7 -20.17 -0.13 -23.90
N LEU A 8 -19.74 -1.05 -23.02
CA LEU A 8 -20.04 -1.06 -21.60
C LEU A 8 -18.83 -0.67 -20.73
N VAL A 9 -17.62 -1.03 -21.17
CA VAL A 9 -16.42 -0.80 -20.38
C VAL A 9 -15.88 0.61 -20.64
N ARG A 10 -15.46 1.28 -19.59
CA ARG A 10 -14.88 2.63 -19.67
C ARG A 10 -13.65 2.64 -20.59
N PRO A 11 -13.47 3.68 -21.41
CA PRO A 11 -12.33 3.78 -22.35
C PRO A 11 -10.97 3.64 -21.68
N GLU A 12 -10.82 4.19 -20.47
CA GLU A 12 -9.58 4.13 -19.70
C GLU A 12 -9.22 2.70 -19.29
N ILE A 13 -10.22 1.84 -19.06
CA ILE A 13 -10.02 0.41 -18.77
C ILE A 13 -9.73 -0.36 -20.05
N LEU A 14 -10.45 -0.07 -21.15
CA LEU A 14 -10.20 -0.70 -22.46
C LEU A 14 -8.77 -0.44 -22.96
N ALA A 15 -8.20 0.72 -22.63
CA ALA A 15 -6.83 1.07 -23.02
C ALA A 15 -5.74 0.36 -22.18
N LEU A 16 -6.11 -0.29 -21.07
CA LEU A 16 -5.16 -1.00 -20.24
C LEU A 16 -4.84 -2.39 -20.77
N LYS A 17 -3.63 -2.85 -20.47
CA LYS A 17 -3.28 -4.27 -20.57
C LYS A 17 -3.36 -4.90 -19.16
N ALA A 18 -3.78 -6.15 -19.09
CA ALA A 18 -3.73 -6.90 -17.85
C ALA A 18 -2.29 -6.91 -17.31
N TYR A 19 -2.16 -6.77 -15.98
CA TYR A 19 -0.85 -6.87 -15.34
C TYR A 19 -0.27 -8.25 -15.61
N HIS A 20 0.89 -8.29 -16.24
CA HIS A 20 1.55 -9.53 -16.61
C HIS A 20 2.68 -9.82 -15.60
N VAL A 21 2.63 -11.01 -15.02
CA VAL A 21 3.73 -11.56 -14.24
C VAL A 21 4.48 -12.52 -15.15
N SER A 22 5.79 -12.28 -15.32
CA SER A 22 6.63 -13.13 -16.16
C SER A 22 6.73 -14.54 -15.56
N ASP A 23 6.68 -15.54 -16.43
CA ASP A 23 7.01 -16.91 -16.04
C ASP A 23 8.52 -16.99 -15.78
N ALA A 24 8.87 -17.43 -14.58
CA ALA A 24 10.25 -17.57 -14.12
C ALA A 24 10.69 -19.04 -13.98
N GLU A 25 9.93 -19.99 -14.55
CA GLU A 25 10.28 -21.41 -14.49
C GLU A 25 11.65 -21.64 -15.12
N GLY A 26 12.54 -22.29 -14.37
CA GLY A 26 13.93 -22.54 -14.79
C GLY A 26 14.88 -21.34 -14.71
N MET A 27 14.43 -20.18 -14.22
CA MET A 27 15.23 -18.96 -14.06
C MET A 27 15.50 -18.64 -12.59
N VAL A 28 16.50 -17.77 -12.35
CA VAL A 28 16.68 -17.12 -11.04
C VAL A 28 15.68 -15.98 -10.94
N LYS A 29 14.64 -16.15 -10.12
CA LYS A 29 13.56 -15.17 -9.95
C LYS A 29 13.99 -14.01 -9.06
N LEU A 30 14.15 -12.82 -9.64
CA LEU A 30 14.57 -11.59 -8.95
C LEU A 30 13.61 -10.42 -9.17
N ASP A 31 12.50 -10.64 -9.86
CA ASP A 31 11.56 -9.61 -10.31
C ASP A 31 10.58 -9.12 -9.23
N ALA A 32 10.29 -9.96 -8.22
CA ALA A 32 9.29 -9.67 -7.19
C ALA A 32 9.88 -9.29 -5.82
N MET A 33 11.22 -9.23 -5.72
CA MET A 33 11.96 -8.94 -4.47
C MET A 33 11.48 -9.79 -3.29
N GLU A 34 11.31 -11.08 -3.54
CA GLU A 34 10.97 -12.08 -2.53
C GLU A 34 12.20 -12.42 -1.68
N ASN A 35 11.98 -12.80 -0.43
CA ASN A 35 13.06 -13.30 0.41
C ASN A 35 13.49 -14.70 -0.08
N PRO A 36 14.75 -14.91 -0.48
CA PRO A 36 15.22 -16.19 -0.99
C PRO A 36 15.37 -17.26 0.11
N TYR A 37 15.37 -16.86 1.37
CA TYR A 37 15.54 -17.78 2.50
C TYR A 37 14.20 -18.36 2.94
N ARG A 38 14.18 -19.66 3.18
CA ARG A 38 13.02 -20.36 3.74
C ARG A 38 12.91 -20.07 5.23
N LEU A 39 11.69 -20.11 5.74
CA LEU A 39 11.46 -20.04 7.19
C LEU A 39 12.27 -21.12 7.92
N PRO A 40 12.84 -20.85 9.10
CA PRO A 40 13.45 -21.83 9.98
C PRO A 40 12.52 -23.01 10.24
N ALA A 41 13.08 -24.21 10.49
CA ALA A 41 12.30 -25.44 10.68
C ALA A 41 11.24 -25.28 11.77
N GLU A 42 11.63 -24.74 12.91
CA GLU A 42 10.76 -24.50 14.07
C GLU A 42 9.52 -23.63 13.69
N LEU A 43 9.74 -22.55 12.94
CA LEU A 43 8.63 -21.69 12.49
C LEU A 43 7.74 -22.39 11.47
N ARG A 44 8.29 -23.24 10.60
CA ARG A 44 7.51 -24.04 9.65
C ARG A 44 6.64 -25.07 10.36
N GLU A 45 7.18 -25.76 11.37
CA GLU A 45 6.44 -26.71 12.19
C GLU A 45 5.30 -26.02 12.94
N GLY A 46 5.57 -24.86 13.56
CA GLY A 46 4.55 -24.06 14.22
C GLY A 46 3.43 -23.60 13.26
N LEU A 47 3.79 -23.16 12.05
CA LEU A 47 2.83 -22.79 11.02
C LEU A 47 1.99 -23.99 10.57
N ALA A 48 2.62 -25.15 10.34
CA ALA A 48 1.92 -26.37 9.95
C ALA A 48 0.92 -26.82 11.03
N ALA A 49 1.31 -26.76 12.30
CA ALA A 49 0.43 -27.07 13.43
C ALA A 49 -0.76 -26.11 13.51
N ALA A 50 -0.52 -24.79 13.33
CA ALA A 50 -1.58 -23.78 13.33
C ALA A 50 -2.57 -24.00 12.17
N LEU A 51 -2.08 -24.30 10.97
CA LEU A 51 -2.92 -24.60 9.80
C LEU A 51 -3.73 -25.88 10.00
N ALA A 52 -3.14 -26.92 10.57
CA ALA A 52 -3.84 -28.17 10.86
C ALA A 52 -4.97 -27.99 11.90
N ALA A 53 -4.82 -27.05 12.82
CA ALA A 53 -5.82 -26.72 13.83
C ALA A 53 -6.88 -25.70 13.35
N ALA A 54 -6.69 -25.11 12.17
CA ALA A 54 -7.62 -24.10 11.66
C ALA A 54 -8.93 -24.74 11.17
N GLU A 55 -10.05 -24.15 11.56
CA GLU A 55 -11.38 -24.55 11.08
C GLU A 55 -11.65 -23.97 9.69
N ILE A 56 -10.99 -24.49 8.65
CA ILE A 56 -11.06 -23.98 7.27
C ILE A 56 -12.47 -24.05 6.66
N ASN A 57 -13.40 -24.75 7.29
CA ASN A 57 -14.83 -24.82 6.93
C ASN A 57 -15.64 -23.67 7.55
N ARG A 58 -15.03 -22.76 8.30
CA ARG A 58 -15.65 -21.60 8.92
C ARG A 58 -15.01 -20.31 8.41
N TYR A 59 -15.79 -19.23 8.39
CA TYR A 59 -15.22 -17.90 8.20
C TYR A 59 -14.35 -17.51 9.39
N PRO A 60 -13.23 -16.82 9.17
CA PRO A 60 -12.39 -16.31 10.25
C PRO A 60 -13.10 -15.22 11.06
N GLU A 61 -12.49 -14.81 12.18
CA GLU A 61 -12.98 -13.65 12.93
C GLU A 61 -12.89 -12.38 12.07
N PRO A 62 -14.01 -11.65 11.85
CA PRO A 62 -14.11 -10.67 10.76
C PRO A 62 -13.26 -9.41 10.94
N THR A 63 -12.80 -9.13 12.17
CA THR A 63 -12.05 -7.89 12.47
C THR A 63 -10.54 -8.12 12.55
N GLY A 64 -10.08 -9.38 12.59
CA GLY A 64 -8.67 -9.70 12.81
C GLY A 64 -8.13 -9.17 14.15
N ARG A 65 -8.98 -9.04 15.18
CA ARG A 65 -8.65 -8.35 16.44
C ARG A 65 -7.34 -8.81 17.05
N ARG A 66 -7.17 -10.13 17.26
CA ARG A 66 -5.94 -10.67 17.85
C ARG A 66 -4.70 -10.34 17.01
N LEU A 67 -4.81 -10.42 15.68
CA LEU A 67 -3.72 -10.10 14.77
C LEU A 67 -3.40 -8.59 14.80
N ARG A 68 -4.41 -7.73 14.82
CA ARG A 68 -4.23 -6.27 14.94
C ARG A 68 -3.52 -5.91 16.25
N GLU A 69 -3.93 -6.48 17.37
CA GLU A 69 -3.29 -6.26 18.67
C GLU A 69 -1.83 -6.74 18.68
N LEU A 70 -1.54 -7.87 18.04
CA LEU A 70 -0.17 -8.38 17.91
C LEU A 70 0.67 -7.45 17.04
N LEU A 71 0.18 -7.08 15.86
CA LEU A 71 0.87 -6.16 14.96
C LEU A 71 1.11 -4.80 15.61
N ALA A 72 0.13 -4.25 16.33
CA ALA A 72 0.29 -2.98 17.02
C ALA A 72 1.49 -2.99 18.00
N ARG A 73 1.65 -4.09 18.73
CA ARG A 73 2.76 -4.24 19.69
C ARG A 73 4.10 -4.55 19.02
N THR A 74 4.10 -5.42 17.99
CA THR A 74 5.36 -5.89 17.38
C THR A 74 5.92 -4.95 16.32
N MET A 75 5.09 -4.06 15.81
CA MET A 75 5.45 -3.12 14.73
C MET A 75 5.50 -1.67 15.20
N ASP A 76 5.57 -1.47 16.51
CA ASP A 76 5.74 -0.17 17.19
C ASP A 76 4.71 0.88 16.75
N VAL A 77 3.45 0.47 16.62
CA VAL A 77 2.36 1.40 16.29
C VAL A 77 2.09 2.32 17.49
N PRO A 78 2.14 3.64 17.32
CA PRO A 78 1.96 4.57 18.41
C PRO A 78 0.58 4.46 19.07
N ALA A 79 0.52 4.74 20.38
CA ALA A 79 -0.74 4.80 21.11
C ALA A 79 -1.69 5.84 20.48
N GLY A 80 -2.98 5.52 20.42
CA GLY A 80 -3.99 6.38 19.81
C GLY A 80 -4.11 6.23 18.29
N MET A 81 -3.25 5.43 17.65
CA MET A 81 -3.42 5.03 16.25
C MET A 81 -4.17 3.71 16.16
N ASP A 82 -4.82 3.47 15.03
CA ASP A 82 -5.53 2.22 14.74
C ASP A 82 -4.97 1.54 13.49
N LEU A 83 -5.32 0.27 13.30
CA LEU A 83 -4.85 -0.58 12.21
C LEU A 83 -6.01 -1.08 11.36
N LEU A 84 -5.79 -1.16 10.04
CA LEU A 84 -6.62 -1.89 9.11
C LEU A 84 -5.79 -2.98 8.43
N LEU A 85 -6.36 -4.19 8.32
CA LEU A 85 -5.74 -5.33 7.66
C LEU A 85 -6.21 -5.43 6.22
N GLY A 86 -5.31 -5.85 5.33
CA GLY A 86 -5.59 -6.10 3.91
C GLY A 86 -4.96 -7.39 3.42
N ASN A 87 -5.49 -7.94 2.35
CA ASN A 87 -4.94 -9.08 1.63
C ASN A 87 -3.69 -8.65 0.80
N GLY A 88 -2.62 -8.34 1.51
CA GLY A 88 -1.44 -7.62 1.00
C GLY A 88 -1.65 -6.11 0.94
N SER A 89 -0.58 -5.37 0.61
CA SER A 89 -0.64 -3.91 0.43
C SER A 89 -1.50 -3.49 -0.76
N ASP A 90 -1.61 -4.31 -1.80
CA ASP A 90 -2.42 -4.00 -2.98
C ASP A 90 -3.90 -3.80 -2.64
N ASP A 91 -4.45 -4.64 -1.75
CA ASP A 91 -5.81 -4.51 -1.22
C ASP A 91 -6.00 -3.21 -0.45
N LEU A 92 -5.00 -2.81 0.35
CA LEU A 92 -5.00 -1.55 1.10
C LEU A 92 -4.92 -0.32 0.17
N ILE A 93 -4.07 -0.35 -0.86
CA ILE A 93 -4.00 0.70 -1.88
C ILE A 93 -5.38 0.89 -2.52
N GLN A 94 -6.04 -0.21 -2.87
CA GLN A 94 -7.37 -0.18 -3.47
C GLN A 94 -8.41 0.40 -2.50
N MET A 95 -8.44 -0.05 -1.24
CA MET A 95 -9.36 0.45 -0.23
C MET A 95 -9.22 1.96 -0.01
N VAL A 96 -7.99 2.44 0.20
CA VAL A 96 -7.73 3.88 0.40
C VAL A 96 -8.15 4.68 -0.83
N THR A 97 -7.80 4.19 -2.03
CA THR A 97 -8.17 4.88 -3.28
C THR A 97 -9.67 4.92 -3.48
N PHE A 98 -10.40 3.82 -3.25
CA PHE A 98 -11.86 3.76 -3.36
C PHE A 98 -12.55 4.67 -2.36
N THR A 99 -12.06 4.74 -1.12
CA THR A 99 -12.65 5.60 -0.09
C THR A 99 -12.59 7.07 -0.49
N LEU A 100 -11.52 7.48 -1.16
CA LEU A 100 -11.27 8.89 -1.53
C LEU A 100 -11.72 9.21 -2.96
N ALA A 101 -12.21 8.20 -3.71
CA ALA A 101 -12.65 8.38 -5.08
C ALA A 101 -13.90 9.26 -5.14
N ARG A 102 -13.81 10.34 -5.91
CA ARG A 102 -14.90 11.25 -6.25
C ARG A 102 -14.63 11.89 -7.61
N PRO A 103 -15.66 12.39 -8.32
CA PRO A 103 -15.46 13.07 -9.61
C PRO A 103 -14.43 14.18 -9.52
N GLY A 104 -13.43 14.14 -10.40
CA GLY A 104 -12.36 15.13 -10.49
C GLY A 104 -11.25 15.00 -9.43
N ALA A 105 -11.33 14.04 -8.50
CA ALA A 105 -10.28 13.81 -7.52
C ALA A 105 -8.99 13.33 -8.17
N THR A 106 -7.86 13.74 -7.59
CA THR A 106 -6.51 13.43 -8.08
C THR A 106 -5.77 12.54 -7.10
N VAL A 107 -5.07 11.53 -7.63
CA VAL A 107 -4.03 10.75 -6.95
C VAL A 107 -2.69 11.23 -7.48
N MET A 108 -1.77 11.57 -6.58
CA MET A 108 -0.39 11.95 -6.94
C MET A 108 0.62 10.95 -6.40
N TYR A 109 1.74 10.83 -7.09
CA TYR A 109 2.87 9.98 -6.69
C TYR A 109 4.18 10.47 -7.34
N VAL A 110 5.32 10.04 -6.80
CA VAL A 110 6.64 10.24 -7.43
C VAL A 110 6.76 9.32 -8.65
N GLU A 111 7.44 9.74 -9.71
CA GLU A 111 7.68 8.90 -10.89
C GLU A 111 9.18 8.82 -11.20
N PRO A 112 9.76 7.61 -11.43
CA PRO A 112 9.09 6.30 -11.42
C PRO A 112 8.80 5.78 -10.01
N THR A 113 7.70 5.02 -9.88
CA THR A 113 7.33 4.35 -8.63
C THR A 113 6.50 3.08 -8.89
N PHE A 114 5.94 2.50 -7.83
CA PHE A 114 5.10 1.30 -7.92
C PHE A 114 3.86 1.55 -8.76
N VAL A 115 3.72 0.78 -9.83
CA VAL A 115 2.71 0.98 -10.87
C VAL A 115 1.27 0.95 -10.35
N MET A 116 1.02 0.26 -9.24
CA MET A 116 -0.33 0.09 -8.70
C MET A 116 -0.95 1.40 -8.19
N TYR A 117 -0.18 2.43 -7.87
CA TYR A 117 -0.75 3.74 -7.50
C TYR A 117 -1.50 4.35 -8.68
N ARG A 118 -0.84 4.38 -9.86
CA ARG A 118 -1.45 4.83 -11.11
C ARG A 118 -2.63 3.95 -11.53
N MET A 119 -2.46 2.64 -11.43
CA MET A 119 -3.49 1.68 -11.84
C MET A 119 -4.76 1.85 -11.00
N ASN A 120 -4.64 1.94 -9.68
CA ASN A 120 -5.79 2.11 -8.79
C ASN A 120 -6.47 3.48 -8.97
N ALA A 121 -5.72 4.54 -9.28
CA ALA A 121 -6.33 5.82 -9.67
C ALA A 121 -7.23 5.66 -10.91
N ILE A 122 -6.74 4.98 -11.96
CA ILE A 122 -7.52 4.71 -13.18
C ILE A 122 -8.73 3.82 -12.88
N PHE A 123 -8.56 2.75 -12.09
CA PHE A 123 -9.66 1.85 -11.71
C PHE A 123 -10.78 2.59 -10.99
N SER A 124 -10.42 3.54 -10.14
CA SER A 124 -11.36 4.36 -9.36
C SER A 124 -11.90 5.58 -10.10
N GLY A 125 -11.50 5.81 -11.36
CA GLY A 125 -11.92 6.97 -12.14
C GLY A 125 -11.33 8.30 -11.65
N MET A 126 -10.24 8.26 -10.88
CA MET A 126 -9.50 9.43 -10.43
C MET A 126 -8.44 9.85 -11.44
N LYS A 127 -8.05 11.13 -11.40
CA LYS A 127 -6.92 11.61 -12.20
C LYS A 127 -5.61 11.14 -11.58
N ALA A 128 -4.75 10.51 -12.36
CA ALA A 128 -3.42 10.09 -11.94
C ALA A 128 -2.39 11.15 -12.36
N VAL A 129 -1.57 11.63 -11.42
CA VAL A 129 -0.51 12.64 -11.65
C VAL A 129 0.80 12.11 -11.07
N GLY A 130 1.73 11.73 -11.96
CA GLY A 130 3.11 11.41 -11.61
C GLY A 130 3.96 12.67 -11.60
N VAL A 131 4.74 12.87 -10.54
CA VAL A 131 5.74 13.95 -10.45
C VAL A 131 7.10 13.33 -10.65
N PRO A 132 7.86 13.71 -11.69
CA PRO A 132 9.18 13.14 -11.95
C PRO A 132 10.13 13.37 -10.76
N SER A 133 10.90 12.32 -10.41
CA SER A 133 12.09 12.45 -9.57
C SER A 133 13.22 13.14 -10.33
N ARG A 134 14.28 13.51 -9.62
CA ARG A 134 15.51 14.01 -10.28
C ARG A 134 16.22 12.90 -11.05
N GLU A 135 17.23 13.23 -11.83
CA GLU A 135 18.01 12.27 -12.63
C GLU A 135 18.70 11.19 -11.78
N ASP A 136 19.06 11.51 -10.54
CA ASP A 136 19.63 10.58 -9.56
C ASP A 136 18.54 9.82 -8.76
N PHE A 137 17.29 9.92 -9.17
CA PHE A 137 16.12 9.41 -8.51
C PHE A 137 15.82 9.99 -7.12
N SER A 138 16.51 11.04 -6.69
CA SER A 138 16.14 11.76 -5.48
C SER A 138 14.81 12.50 -5.65
N LEU A 139 14.13 12.74 -4.52
CA LEU A 139 12.85 13.46 -4.50
C LEU A 139 13.05 14.94 -4.84
N ASP A 140 12.35 15.43 -5.86
CA ASP A 140 12.28 16.87 -6.09
C ASP A 140 11.15 17.47 -5.24
N ARG A 141 11.50 17.86 -4.01
CA ARG A 141 10.55 18.42 -3.04
C ARG A 141 9.82 19.65 -3.59
N GLU A 142 10.53 20.56 -4.22
CA GLU A 142 9.95 21.83 -4.68
C GLU A 142 8.98 21.61 -5.85
N ALA A 143 9.37 20.75 -6.80
CA ALA A 143 8.49 20.35 -7.90
C ALA A 143 7.24 19.63 -7.37
N PHE A 144 7.41 18.72 -6.39
CA PHE A 144 6.30 17.99 -5.82
C PHE A 144 5.32 18.90 -5.07
N ILE A 145 5.81 19.82 -4.23
CA ILE A 145 4.97 20.77 -3.49
C ILE A 145 4.26 21.73 -4.46
N THR A 146 4.92 22.15 -5.54
CA THR A 146 4.29 22.96 -6.59
C THR A 146 3.13 22.22 -7.23
N ALA A 147 3.32 20.94 -7.59
CA ALA A 147 2.27 20.11 -8.16
C ALA A 147 1.13 19.85 -7.15
N VAL A 148 1.42 19.69 -5.84
CA VAL A 148 0.39 19.59 -4.79
C VAL A 148 -0.50 20.83 -4.78
N ARG A 149 0.06 22.02 -4.85
CA ARG A 149 -0.70 23.29 -4.88
C ARG A 149 -1.56 23.41 -6.13
N GLU A 150 -1.04 22.99 -7.28
CA GLU A 150 -1.73 23.03 -8.56
C GLU A 150 -2.89 22.02 -8.62
N HIS A 151 -2.62 20.77 -8.26
CA HIS A 151 -3.56 19.67 -8.46
C HIS A 151 -4.45 19.37 -7.25
N LYS A 152 -4.12 19.88 -6.06
CA LYS A 152 -4.86 19.67 -4.80
C LYS A 152 -5.29 18.22 -4.62
N PRO A 153 -4.34 17.26 -4.56
CA PRO A 153 -4.66 15.85 -4.57
C PRO A 153 -5.49 15.45 -3.36
N ALA A 154 -6.47 14.57 -3.58
CA ALA A 154 -7.18 13.90 -2.50
C ALA A 154 -6.30 12.82 -1.84
N LEU A 155 -5.35 12.28 -2.60
CA LEU A 155 -4.48 11.19 -2.18
C LEU A 155 -3.09 11.35 -2.79
N VAL A 156 -2.07 11.17 -1.96
CA VAL A 156 -0.66 11.10 -2.37
C VAL A 156 -0.10 9.75 -1.91
N PHE A 157 0.58 9.05 -2.81
CA PHE A 157 1.38 7.87 -2.47
C PHE A 157 2.87 8.20 -2.57
N ILE A 158 3.63 7.81 -1.55
CA ILE A 158 5.09 7.86 -1.54
C ILE A 158 5.61 6.50 -1.07
N ALA A 159 6.26 5.75 -1.94
CA ALA A 159 6.97 4.53 -1.55
C ALA A 159 8.25 4.90 -0.78
N TYR A 160 8.46 4.33 0.40
CA TYR A 160 9.53 4.69 1.31
C TYR A 160 10.14 3.47 2.00
N PRO A 161 11.24 2.89 1.46
CA PRO A 161 11.98 3.25 0.24
C PRO A 161 11.18 3.12 -1.05
N ASN A 162 11.59 3.89 -2.07
CA ASN A 162 10.91 3.86 -3.36
C ASN A 162 11.20 2.57 -4.15
N ASN A 163 10.20 2.05 -4.81
CA ASN A 163 10.28 0.95 -5.77
C ASN A 163 9.94 1.50 -7.17
N PRO A 164 10.77 1.36 -8.23
CA PRO A 164 11.87 0.38 -8.34
C PRO A 164 13.27 0.94 -8.03
N THR A 165 13.41 2.21 -7.69
CA THR A 165 14.71 2.89 -7.63
C THR A 165 15.56 2.51 -6.40
N GLY A 166 14.92 1.99 -5.35
CA GLY A 166 15.59 1.65 -4.08
C GLY A 166 16.01 2.85 -3.24
N VAL A 167 15.74 4.08 -3.71
CA VAL A 167 16.11 5.31 -3.01
C VAL A 167 15.25 5.50 -1.77
N LEU A 168 15.88 5.78 -0.65
CA LEU A 168 15.23 6.26 0.55
C LEU A 168 15.26 7.80 0.53
N PHE A 169 14.09 8.41 0.35
CA PHE A 169 13.98 9.87 0.31
C PHE A 169 14.34 10.50 1.65
N ASP A 170 14.78 11.75 1.63
CA ASP A 170 15.03 12.50 2.85
C ASP A 170 13.74 12.65 3.68
N ALA A 171 13.82 12.37 4.97
CA ALA A 171 12.65 12.36 5.84
C ALA A 171 12.01 13.75 6.01
N GLU A 172 12.80 14.82 5.98
CA GLU A 172 12.25 16.17 6.09
C GLU A 172 11.65 16.66 4.78
N ASP A 173 12.14 16.21 3.64
CA ASP A 173 11.51 16.47 2.34
C ASP A 173 10.13 15.76 2.27
N VAL A 174 10.06 14.51 2.71
CA VAL A 174 8.78 13.79 2.83
C VAL A 174 7.83 14.49 3.81
N ALA A 175 8.32 14.88 4.98
CA ALA A 175 7.52 15.60 5.97
C ALA A 175 7.00 16.95 5.44
N ALA A 176 7.80 17.65 4.64
CA ALA A 176 7.38 18.90 4.00
C ALA A 176 6.24 18.68 3.01
N ILE A 177 6.28 17.60 2.22
CA ILE A 177 5.19 17.22 1.31
C ILE A 177 3.91 16.87 2.11
N ILE A 178 4.03 16.10 3.21
CA ILE A 178 2.88 15.77 4.04
C ILE A 178 2.22 17.04 4.57
N ARG A 179 3.00 17.98 5.08
CA ARG A 179 2.47 19.28 5.59
C ARG A 179 1.85 20.16 4.49
N ALA A 180 2.35 20.06 3.27
CA ALA A 180 1.84 20.85 2.13
C ALA A 180 0.56 20.25 1.53
N THR A 181 0.19 19.02 1.90
CA THR A 181 -0.92 18.27 1.31
C THR A 181 -2.14 18.32 2.22
N ASP A 182 -3.27 18.87 1.74
CA ASP A 182 -4.56 18.83 2.47
C ASP A 182 -5.22 17.46 2.40
N GLY A 183 -4.90 16.65 1.39
CA GLY A 183 -5.39 15.28 1.21
C GLY A 183 -4.64 14.27 2.07
N VAL A 184 -5.04 13.00 1.96
CA VAL A 184 -4.37 11.89 2.63
C VAL A 184 -3.02 11.60 1.96
N VAL A 185 -1.98 11.37 2.77
CA VAL A 185 -0.68 10.91 2.31
C VAL A 185 -0.43 9.51 2.84
N VAL A 186 -0.24 8.56 1.94
CA VAL A 186 0.14 7.18 2.25
C VAL A 186 1.64 7.02 2.04
N LEU A 187 2.36 6.75 3.12
CA LEU A 187 3.73 6.26 3.03
C LEU A 187 3.70 4.74 2.95
N ASP A 188 4.08 4.23 1.79
CA ASP A 188 4.19 2.80 1.56
C ASP A 188 5.57 2.31 2.00
N GLU A 189 5.61 1.76 3.21
CA GLU A 189 6.79 1.21 3.84
C GLU A 189 6.94 -0.31 3.58
N ALA A 190 6.53 -0.80 2.42
CA ALA A 190 6.67 -2.22 2.09
C ALA A 190 8.12 -2.73 2.25
N TYR A 191 9.09 -1.86 2.03
CA TYR A 191 10.52 -2.18 2.11
C TYR A 191 11.22 -1.64 3.37
N HIS A 192 10.49 -1.22 4.40
CA HIS A 192 11.06 -0.64 5.64
C HIS A 192 12.09 -1.54 6.33
N VAL A 193 11.93 -2.86 6.23
CA VAL A 193 12.84 -3.84 6.82
C VAL A 193 14.26 -3.75 6.29
N PHE A 194 14.45 -3.27 5.06
CA PHE A 194 15.77 -3.10 4.45
C PHE A 194 16.38 -1.73 4.77
N ALA A 195 15.55 -0.71 4.97
CA ALA A 195 16.00 0.66 5.22
C ALA A 195 16.26 0.95 6.71
N GLN A 196 15.63 0.20 7.61
CA GLN A 196 15.63 0.45 9.06
C GLN A 196 15.23 1.90 9.42
N LYS A 197 14.41 2.51 8.58
CA LYS A 197 13.84 3.85 8.72
C LYS A 197 12.34 3.77 8.53
N SER A 198 11.60 4.59 9.26
CA SER A 198 10.15 4.56 9.24
C SER A 198 9.57 5.87 9.74
N PHE A 199 8.38 6.21 9.23
CA PHE A 199 7.52 7.26 9.76
C PHE A 199 6.52 6.75 10.81
N MET A 200 6.53 5.46 11.17
CA MET A 200 5.58 4.90 12.13
C MET A 200 5.57 5.69 13.44
N SER A 201 6.74 5.99 14.02
CA SER A 201 6.84 6.78 15.25
C SER A 201 6.41 8.24 15.10
N ARG A 202 6.46 8.77 13.85
CA ARG A 202 6.04 10.13 13.50
C ARG A 202 4.57 10.25 13.10
N LEU A 203 3.86 9.12 13.02
CA LEU A 203 2.45 9.08 12.62
C LEU A 203 1.56 10.07 13.41
N PRO A 204 1.73 10.26 14.73
CA PRO A 204 0.96 11.24 15.50
C PRO A 204 1.21 12.70 15.13
N GLU A 205 2.35 13.02 14.48
CA GLU A 205 2.69 14.40 14.08
C GLU A 205 1.79 14.93 12.96
N PHE A 206 1.21 14.02 12.14
CA PHE A 206 0.52 14.40 10.92
C PHE A 206 -0.91 13.84 10.89
N PRO A 207 -1.94 14.69 10.86
CA PRO A 207 -3.34 14.25 10.91
C PRO A 207 -3.80 13.52 9.65
N ASN A 208 -3.10 13.69 8.53
CA ASN A 208 -3.42 13.15 7.21
C ASN A 208 -2.47 12.03 6.75
N LEU A 209 -1.58 11.56 7.64
CA LEU A 209 -0.61 10.51 7.32
C LEU A 209 -1.22 9.12 7.57
N VAL A 210 -0.94 8.23 6.64
CA VAL A 210 -1.17 6.79 6.71
C VAL A 210 0.17 6.10 6.47
N VAL A 211 0.59 5.20 7.34
CA VAL A 211 1.75 4.33 7.12
C VAL A 211 1.24 2.94 6.74
N MET A 212 1.62 2.46 5.57
CA MET A 212 1.22 1.16 5.05
C MET A 212 2.41 0.21 4.98
N ARG A 213 2.22 -1.05 5.37
CA ARG A 213 3.25 -2.10 5.36
C ARG A 213 2.70 -3.42 4.88
N THR A 214 3.60 -4.31 4.48
CA THR A 214 3.28 -5.70 4.14
C THR A 214 4.27 -6.65 4.80
N VAL A 215 3.82 -7.86 5.13
CA VAL A 215 4.72 -8.93 5.58
C VAL A 215 5.39 -9.66 4.41
N SER A 216 5.01 -9.35 3.18
CA SER A 216 5.55 -10.00 1.98
C SER A 216 7.08 -9.89 1.91
N LYS A 217 7.63 -8.73 2.23
CA LYS A 217 9.08 -8.49 2.13
C LYS A 217 9.86 -8.95 3.37
N LEU A 218 9.16 -9.35 4.43
CA LEU A 218 9.72 -10.06 5.59
C LEU A 218 10.03 -11.56 5.28
N GLY A 219 9.57 -12.06 4.13
CA GLY A 219 9.69 -13.48 3.78
C GLY A 219 8.38 -14.26 3.90
N LEU A 220 7.25 -13.56 3.99
CA LEU A 220 5.92 -14.13 4.14
C LEU A 220 5.00 -13.73 2.97
N ALA A 221 5.57 -13.63 1.76
CA ALA A 221 4.83 -13.17 0.57
C ALA A 221 3.58 -14.01 0.28
N GLY A 222 3.64 -15.32 0.49
CA GLY A 222 2.53 -16.25 0.29
C GLY A 222 1.38 -16.12 1.31
N ILE A 223 1.60 -15.46 2.45
CA ILE A 223 0.57 -15.22 3.48
C ILE A 223 -0.41 -14.13 3.04
N ARG A 224 -0.01 -13.26 2.10
CA ARG A 224 -0.85 -12.18 1.58
C ARG A 224 -1.38 -11.24 2.65
N LEU A 225 -0.58 -10.86 3.63
CA LEU A 225 -0.98 -9.94 4.69
C LEU A 225 -0.29 -8.58 4.52
N GLY A 226 -1.11 -7.53 4.52
CA GLY A 226 -0.70 -6.14 4.66
C GLY A 226 -1.47 -5.46 5.80
N TYR A 227 -0.98 -4.34 6.26
CA TYR A 227 -1.68 -3.50 7.21
C TYR A 227 -1.35 -2.02 6.96
N LEU A 228 -2.28 -1.16 7.30
CA LEU A 228 -2.03 0.27 7.42
C LEU A 228 -2.30 0.73 8.84
N ALA A 229 -1.55 1.75 9.26
CA ALA A 229 -1.74 2.45 10.52
C ALA A 229 -2.07 3.91 10.25
N ALA A 230 -3.08 4.43 10.93
CA ALA A 230 -3.52 5.81 10.81
C ALA A 230 -4.28 6.26 12.06
N ARG A 231 -4.72 7.52 12.09
CA ARG A 231 -5.69 7.96 13.08
C ARG A 231 -6.98 7.16 12.97
N PRO A 232 -7.67 6.89 14.10
CA PRO A 232 -8.88 6.06 14.12
C PRO A 232 -9.97 6.53 13.16
N GLU A 233 -10.14 7.85 12.97
CA GLU A 233 -11.12 8.42 12.06
C GLU A 233 -10.87 8.01 10.61
N TRP A 234 -9.61 7.93 10.15
CA TRP A 234 -9.28 7.44 8.81
C TRP A 234 -9.50 5.94 8.68
N VAL A 235 -9.04 5.19 9.68
CA VAL A 235 -9.21 3.72 9.68
C VAL A 235 -10.69 3.35 9.62
N ALA A 236 -11.54 4.07 10.35
CA ALA A 236 -12.98 3.84 10.33
C ALA A 236 -13.58 4.05 8.92
N GLU A 237 -13.15 5.09 8.18
CA GLU A 237 -13.64 5.33 6.82
C GLU A 237 -13.13 4.27 5.83
N PHE A 238 -11.85 3.93 5.88
CA PHE A 238 -11.28 2.89 5.02
C PHE A 238 -11.90 1.51 5.27
N ASN A 239 -12.25 1.21 6.52
CA ASN A 239 -12.90 -0.04 6.89
C ASN A 239 -14.31 -0.21 6.29
N LYS A 240 -14.99 0.87 5.88
CA LYS A 240 -16.33 0.80 5.26
C LYS A 240 -16.30 0.15 3.87
N VAL A 241 -15.19 0.25 3.15
CA VAL A 241 -15.03 -0.34 1.81
C VAL A 241 -14.30 -1.69 1.85
N ARG A 242 -13.83 -2.09 3.02
CA ARG A 242 -13.19 -3.41 3.20
C ARG A 242 -14.22 -4.52 3.03
N GLN A 243 -13.90 -5.50 2.20
CA GLN A 243 -14.71 -6.70 2.09
C GLN A 243 -14.62 -7.52 3.39
N ALA A 244 -15.76 -8.05 3.83
CA ALA A 244 -15.80 -8.95 4.97
C ALA A 244 -14.90 -10.17 4.70
N TYR A 245 -14.12 -10.56 5.72
CA TYR A 245 -13.24 -11.73 5.64
C TYR A 245 -12.13 -11.63 4.57
N ASN A 246 -11.69 -10.42 4.23
CA ASN A 246 -10.60 -10.21 3.25
C ASN A 246 -9.24 -10.75 3.70
N VAL A 247 -9.08 -11.02 4.99
CA VAL A 247 -7.90 -11.67 5.59
C VAL A 247 -8.35 -12.93 6.30
N SER A 248 -7.68 -14.04 6.01
CA SER A 248 -7.94 -15.38 6.57
C SER A 248 -6.93 -15.77 7.65
#